data_f394cccf514111c296fa8f95160cfdda
#
_entry.id   f394cccf514111c296fa8f95160cfdda
#
_cell.length_a   1.000
_cell.length_b   1.000
_cell.length_c   1.000
_cell.angle_alpha   90.00
_cell.angle_beta   90.00
_cell.angle_gamma   90.00
#
_symmetry.space_group_name_H-M   'P 1'
#
loop_
_entity.id
_entity.type
_entity.pdbx_description
1 polymer ?
#
loop_
_entity_poly.entity_id
_entity_poly.type
_entity_poly.pdbx_seq_one_letter_code
_entity_poly.pdbx_strand_id
1 'polypeptide(L)'
;ARVMVTLFGGYFGSRLMSNIREDKGYTYGIGAGIVSYPGTGILTVSTEAANEYVDSIITEVYREMDKLCNDLVPQEELEMVKNYMLGDLCRSYEGPFSLSDAWIYIETAGLDERFFIRSLDAIRGITREEIRILAQKYFCKENLIEVIAGKKV
;
A
#
# COMPACT_ATOMS: atom_id res chain seq x y z
N ALA A 1 -7.04 5.72 -1.83
CA ALA A 1 -6.54 4.59 -1.04
C ALA A 1 -5.18 4.07 -1.54
N ARG A 2 -4.98 3.85 -2.86
CA ARG A 2 -3.70 3.29 -3.39
C ARG A 2 -2.48 4.07 -2.90
N VAL A 3 -2.46 5.40 -2.99
CA VAL A 3 -1.30 6.21 -2.54
C VAL A 3 -1.02 5.98 -1.06
N MET A 4 -2.04 5.96 -0.21
CA MET A 4 -1.89 5.67 1.22
C MET A 4 -1.27 4.28 1.46
N VAL A 5 -1.76 3.24 0.77
CA VAL A 5 -1.24 1.86 0.92
C VAL A 5 0.18 1.74 0.36
N THR A 6 0.50 2.42 -0.75
CA THR A 6 1.86 2.46 -1.30
C THR A 6 2.83 3.09 -0.30
N LEU A 7 2.46 4.23 0.29
CA LEU A 7 3.25 4.90 1.33
C LEU A 7 3.43 3.98 2.55
N PHE A 8 2.38 3.27 2.96
CA PHE A 8 2.41 2.40 4.12
C PHE A 8 3.33 1.19 3.93
N GLY A 9 3.17 0.44 2.81
CA GLY A 9 3.91 -0.80 2.59
C GLY A 9 4.05 -1.22 1.13
N GLY A 10 3.74 -0.35 0.16
CA GLY A 10 3.65 -0.74 -1.25
C GLY A 10 4.94 -0.64 -2.06
N TYR A 11 6.06 -0.21 -1.47
CA TYR A 11 7.35 -0.11 -2.15
C TYR A 11 8.52 -0.22 -1.17
N PHE A 12 9.74 -0.30 -1.69
CA PHE A 12 10.94 -0.55 -0.85
C PHE A 12 11.19 0.54 0.19
N GLY A 13 10.97 1.80 -0.10
CA GLY A 13 11.11 2.93 0.83
C GLY A 13 9.86 3.20 1.67
N SER A 14 8.89 2.29 1.73
CA SER A 14 7.66 2.44 2.51
C SER A 14 7.90 2.36 4.01
N ARG A 15 6.95 2.85 4.80
CA ARG A 15 7.07 2.88 6.27
C ARG A 15 7.29 1.52 6.90
N LEU A 16 6.55 0.50 6.46
CA LEU A 16 6.73 -0.86 6.97
C LEU A 16 8.12 -1.42 6.65
N MET A 17 8.59 -1.19 5.42
CA MET A 17 9.93 -1.63 5.01
C MET A 17 11.02 -0.95 5.82
N SER A 18 10.98 0.37 5.93
CA SER A 18 11.97 1.15 6.69
C SER A 18 11.98 0.77 8.17
N ASN A 19 10.80 0.66 8.82
CA ASN A 19 10.72 0.35 10.24
C ASN A 19 11.08 -1.13 10.54
N ILE A 20 10.42 -2.07 9.87
CA ILE A 20 10.43 -3.48 10.29
C ILE A 20 11.61 -4.24 9.68
N ARG A 21 11.96 -3.93 8.41
CA ARG A 21 13.08 -4.57 7.73
C ARG A 21 14.39 -3.84 8.00
N GLU A 22 14.47 -2.51 7.72
CA GLU A 22 15.75 -1.80 7.75
C GLU A 22 16.18 -1.44 9.15
N ASP A 23 15.29 -0.86 9.96
CA ASP A 23 15.65 -0.42 11.31
C ASP A 23 15.73 -1.58 12.31
N LYS A 24 14.77 -2.52 12.26
CA LYS A 24 14.66 -3.60 13.24
C LYS A 24 15.20 -4.94 12.78
N GLY A 25 15.28 -5.18 11.49
CA GLY A 25 15.78 -6.43 10.94
C GLY A 25 14.92 -7.67 11.26
N TYR A 26 13.61 -7.49 11.53
CA TYR A 26 12.73 -8.59 11.93
C TYR A 26 12.32 -9.50 10.77
N THR A 27 12.41 -9.01 9.55
CA THR A 27 12.05 -9.74 8.34
C THR A 27 12.96 -9.37 7.18
N TYR A 28 13.04 -10.24 6.17
CA TYR A 28 13.67 -9.92 4.89
C TYR A 28 12.82 -8.97 4.05
N GLY A 29 11.51 -8.97 4.21
CA GLY A 29 10.61 -8.09 3.51
C GLY A 29 9.20 -8.13 4.05
N ILE A 30 8.54 -6.98 4.02
CA ILE A 30 7.16 -6.80 4.40
C ILE A 30 6.49 -5.90 3.36
N GLY A 31 5.25 -6.20 3.00
CA GLY A 31 4.53 -5.43 2.01
C GLY A 31 3.06 -5.22 2.36
N ALA A 32 2.49 -4.15 1.82
CA ALA A 32 1.07 -3.89 1.87
C ALA A 32 0.52 -3.65 0.46
N GLY A 33 -0.69 -4.13 0.20
CA GLY A 33 -1.33 -4.00 -1.10
C GLY A 33 -2.85 -4.00 -1.02
N ILE A 34 -3.48 -3.65 -2.13
CA ILE A 34 -4.93 -3.77 -2.30
C ILE A 34 -5.19 -4.83 -3.37
N VAL A 35 -5.89 -5.89 -2.97
CA VAL A 35 -6.42 -6.89 -3.89
C VAL A 35 -7.85 -6.51 -4.22
N SER A 36 -8.12 -6.29 -5.51
CA SER A 36 -9.44 -5.88 -5.99
C SER A 36 -10.19 -7.07 -6.58
N TYR A 37 -11.45 -7.20 -6.20
CA TYR A 37 -12.40 -8.15 -6.75
C TYR A 37 -13.62 -7.42 -7.30
N PRO A 38 -14.44 -8.04 -8.16
CA PRO A 38 -15.70 -7.44 -8.59
C PRO A 38 -16.59 -7.09 -7.38
N GLY A 39 -16.88 -5.79 -7.21
CA GLY A 39 -17.73 -5.28 -6.12
C GLY A 39 -17.09 -5.15 -4.74
N THR A 40 -15.84 -5.58 -4.55
CA THR A 40 -15.15 -5.50 -3.24
C THR A 40 -13.64 -5.39 -3.39
N GLY A 41 -12.93 -5.22 -2.26
CA GLY A 41 -11.47 -5.23 -2.21
C GLY A 41 -10.97 -5.51 -0.81
N ILE A 42 -9.77 -6.06 -0.72
CA ILE A 42 -9.10 -6.37 0.54
C ILE A 42 -7.79 -5.61 0.59
N LEU A 43 -7.54 -4.92 1.71
CA LEU A 43 -6.22 -4.42 2.03
C LEU A 43 -5.47 -5.52 2.78
N THR A 44 -4.28 -5.85 2.30
CA THR A 44 -3.45 -6.91 2.88
C THR A 44 -2.11 -6.35 3.33
N VAL A 45 -1.60 -6.87 4.43
CA VAL A 45 -0.19 -6.77 4.84
C VAL A 45 0.34 -8.18 4.94
N SER A 46 1.48 -8.44 4.34
CA SER A 46 2.09 -9.78 4.36
C SER A 46 3.59 -9.71 4.60
N THR A 47 4.09 -10.67 5.33
CA THR A 47 5.51 -10.85 5.60
C THR A 47 5.82 -12.30 5.95
N GLU A 48 7.08 -12.67 5.83
CA GLU A 48 7.64 -13.92 6.36
C GLU A 48 8.71 -13.55 7.39
N ALA A 49 8.67 -14.17 8.57
CA ALA A 49 9.59 -13.86 9.65
C ALA A 49 9.86 -15.07 10.53
N ALA A 50 10.94 -15.03 11.32
CA ALA A 50 11.17 -16.00 12.38
C ALA A 50 10.08 -15.86 13.46
N ASN A 51 9.70 -17.00 14.05
CA ASN A 51 8.58 -17.07 15.01
C ASN A 51 8.72 -16.08 16.18
N GLU A 52 9.94 -15.84 16.64
CA GLU A 52 10.24 -14.92 17.74
C GLU A 52 9.90 -13.45 17.45
N TYR A 53 9.79 -13.05 16.17
CA TYR A 53 9.50 -11.67 15.78
C TYR A 53 8.03 -11.42 15.41
N VAL A 54 7.18 -12.44 15.34
CA VAL A 54 5.79 -12.33 14.86
C VAL A 54 5.02 -11.27 15.64
N ASP A 55 4.98 -11.37 16.97
CA ASP A 55 4.24 -10.42 17.82
C ASP A 55 4.81 -9.01 17.74
N SER A 56 6.14 -8.90 17.61
CA SER A 56 6.83 -7.61 17.44
C SER A 56 6.47 -6.96 16.12
N ILE A 57 6.41 -7.73 15.04
CA ILE A 57 6.02 -7.24 13.71
C ILE A 57 4.56 -6.77 13.72
N ILE A 58 3.64 -7.55 14.27
CA ILE A 58 2.23 -7.17 14.38
C ILE A 58 2.10 -5.84 15.14
N THR A 59 2.79 -5.72 16.27
CA THR A 59 2.81 -4.49 17.07
C THR A 59 3.30 -3.28 16.25
N GLU A 60 4.36 -3.44 15.48
CA GLU A 60 4.89 -2.35 14.66
C GLU A 60 4.00 -2.01 13.46
N VAL A 61 3.34 -3.00 12.86
CA VAL A 61 2.33 -2.74 11.81
C VAL A 61 1.22 -1.86 12.36
N TYR A 62 0.64 -2.20 13.52
CA TYR A 62 -0.38 -1.38 14.17
C TYR A 62 0.12 0.01 14.55
N ARG A 63 1.38 0.12 14.99
CA ARG A 63 1.98 1.41 15.32
C ARG A 63 2.11 2.32 14.10
N GLU A 64 2.53 1.79 12.95
CA GLU A 64 2.60 2.57 11.71
C GLU A 64 1.21 2.96 11.18
N MET A 65 0.20 2.10 11.36
CA MET A 65 -1.20 2.43 11.06
C MET A 65 -1.68 3.59 11.94
N ASP A 66 -1.42 3.55 13.25
CA ASP A 66 -1.77 4.60 14.19
C ASP A 66 -1.11 5.94 13.85
N LYS A 67 0.16 5.93 13.45
CA LYS A 67 0.85 7.14 12.99
C LYS A 67 0.15 7.75 11.78
N LEU A 68 -0.23 6.94 10.79
CA LEU A 68 -0.93 7.43 9.60
C LEU A 68 -2.34 7.96 9.90
N CYS A 69 -3.00 7.43 10.93
CA CYS A 69 -4.32 7.91 11.37
C CYS A 69 -4.25 9.22 12.15
N ASN A 70 -3.18 9.46 12.91
CA ASN A 70 -3.10 10.57 13.84
C ASN A 70 -2.23 11.72 13.34
N ASP A 71 -1.16 11.42 12.61
CA ASP A 71 -0.19 12.39 12.16
C ASP A 71 -0.34 12.73 10.67
N LEU A 72 0.00 13.96 10.30
CA LEU A 72 0.14 14.32 8.89
C LEU A 72 1.47 13.75 8.35
N VAL A 73 1.38 13.10 7.19
CA VAL A 73 2.57 12.63 6.46
C VAL A 73 3.48 13.83 6.13
N PRO A 74 4.81 13.75 6.32
CA PRO A 74 5.74 14.76 5.82
C PRO A 74 5.55 15.03 4.33
N GLN A 75 5.67 16.30 3.93
CA GLN A 75 5.46 16.66 2.51
C GLN A 75 6.45 15.93 1.58
N GLU A 76 7.70 15.84 2.02
CA GLU A 76 8.75 15.17 1.26
C GLU A 76 8.45 13.67 1.04
N GLU A 77 7.93 13.00 2.06
CA GLU A 77 7.53 11.59 1.97
C GLU A 77 6.37 11.42 0.98
N LEU A 78 5.36 12.29 1.03
CA LEU A 78 4.25 12.26 0.08
C LEU A 78 4.71 12.50 -1.36
N GLU A 79 5.57 13.47 -1.59
CA GLU A 79 6.11 13.74 -2.94
C GLU A 79 6.98 12.58 -3.46
N MET A 80 7.75 11.94 -2.59
CA MET A 80 8.52 10.74 -2.95
C MET A 80 7.61 9.61 -3.42
N VAL A 81 6.53 9.32 -2.69
CA VAL A 81 5.56 8.28 -3.06
C VAL A 81 4.83 8.63 -4.35
N LYS A 82 4.42 9.88 -4.53
CA LYS A 82 3.81 10.33 -5.79
C LYS A 82 4.73 10.11 -6.99
N ASN A 83 5.99 10.52 -6.87
CA ASN A 83 6.98 10.34 -7.92
C ASN A 83 7.24 8.86 -8.23
N TYR A 84 7.35 8.02 -7.20
CA TYR A 84 7.46 6.57 -7.36
C TYR A 84 6.26 6.01 -8.14
N MET A 85 5.04 6.33 -7.73
CA MET A 85 3.81 5.83 -8.37
C MET A 85 3.63 6.34 -9.80
N LEU A 86 3.99 7.59 -10.07
CA LEU A 86 3.95 8.15 -11.43
C LEU A 86 4.97 7.44 -12.35
N GLY A 87 6.19 7.19 -11.86
CA GLY A 87 7.20 6.44 -12.58
C GLY A 87 6.77 4.99 -12.86
N ASP A 88 6.16 4.34 -11.86
CA ASP A 88 5.63 2.97 -12.01
C ASP A 88 4.47 2.92 -13.02
N LEU A 89 3.58 3.88 -12.96
CA LEU A 89 2.47 4.00 -13.91
C LEU A 89 2.98 4.23 -15.34
N CYS A 90 4.01 5.05 -15.55
CA CYS A 90 4.63 5.22 -16.88
C CYS A 90 5.18 3.91 -17.40
N ARG A 91 5.91 3.15 -16.58
CA ARG A 91 6.44 1.83 -16.98
C ARG A 91 5.34 0.83 -17.34
N SER A 92 4.21 0.89 -16.65
CA SER A 92 3.07 0.00 -16.90
C SER A 92 2.40 0.20 -18.26
N TYR A 93 2.78 1.24 -18.99
CA TYR A 93 2.27 1.53 -20.35
C TYR A 93 3.37 1.53 -21.42
N GLU A 94 4.57 1.07 -21.09
CA GLU A 94 5.66 0.92 -22.04
C GLU A 94 5.48 -0.36 -22.88
N GLY A 95 5.11 -0.17 -24.12
CA GLY A 95 5.04 -1.25 -25.11
C GLY A 95 3.65 -1.89 -25.27
N PRO A 96 3.48 -2.64 -26.35
CA PRO A 96 2.17 -3.12 -26.79
C PRO A 96 1.56 -4.16 -25.84
N PHE A 97 2.37 -4.98 -25.20
CA PHE A 97 1.87 -6.00 -24.26
C PHE A 97 1.34 -5.35 -22.99
N SER A 98 2.08 -4.43 -22.39
CA SER A 98 1.62 -3.70 -21.19
C SER A 98 0.37 -2.88 -21.46
N LEU A 99 0.25 -2.28 -22.65
CA LEU A 99 -0.97 -1.58 -23.07
C LEU A 99 -2.14 -2.55 -23.24
N SER A 100 -1.91 -3.73 -23.78
CA SER A 100 -2.95 -4.77 -23.90
C SER A 100 -3.45 -5.22 -22.52
N ASP A 101 -2.54 -5.49 -21.58
CA ASP A 101 -2.90 -5.89 -20.22
C ASP A 101 -3.68 -4.78 -19.50
N ALA A 102 -3.27 -3.54 -19.68
CA ALA A 102 -3.96 -2.39 -19.12
C ALA A 102 -5.38 -2.24 -19.72
N TRP A 103 -5.56 -2.51 -21.00
CA TRP A 103 -6.87 -2.49 -21.65
C TRP A 103 -7.77 -3.64 -21.15
N ILE A 104 -7.22 -4.85 -21.05
CA ILE A 104 -7.92 -6.00 -20.47
C ILE A 104 -8.40 -5.67 -19.05
N TYR A 105 -7.55 -5.02 -18.24
CA TYR A 105 -7.93 -4.60 -16.88
C TYR A 105 -9.12 -3.63 -16.89
N ILE A 106 -9.11 -2.63 -17.77
CA ILE A 106 -10.21 -1.66 -17.89
C ILE A 106 -11.53 -2.39 -18.25
N GLU A 107 -11.52 -3.22 -19.28
CA GLU A 107 -12.68 -3.94 -19.75
C GLU A 107 -13.24 -4.90 -18.70
N THR A 108 -12.37 -5.70 -18.07
CA THR A 108 -12.78 -6.68 -17.07
C THR A 108 -13.27 -6.05 -15.76
N ALA A 109 -12.75 -4.87 -15.42
CA ALA A 109 -13.18 -4.11 -14.24
C ALA A 109 -14.40 -3.21 -14.50
N GLY A 110 -14.94 -3.17 -15.74
CA GLY A 110 -16.06 -2.31 -16.11
C GLY A 110 -15.72 -0.81 -16.01
N LEU A 111 -14.47 -0.45 -16.25
CA LEU A 111 -13.98 0.91 -16.21
C LEU A 111 -13.95 1.53 -17.61
N ASP A 112 -13.87 2.84 -17.71
CA ASP A 112 -13.71 3.56 -18.97
C ASP A 112 -12.26 3.95 -19.25
N GLU A 113 -11.98 4.37 -20.48
CA GLU A 113 -10.66 4.81 -20.93
C GLU A 113 -10.09 6.00 -20.14
N ARG A 114 -10.95 6.79 -19.47
CA ARG A 114 -10.54 7.91 -18.61
C ARG A 114 -9.98 7.47 -17.27
N PHE A 115 -10.07 6.18 -16.96
CA PHE A 115 -9.54 5.62 -15.70
C PHE A 115 -8.07 5.98 -15.48
N PHE A 116 -7.25 5.93 -16.53
CA PHE A 116 -5.83 6.27 -16.45
C PHE A 116 -5.60 7.74 -16.11
N ILE A 117 -6.31 8.64 -16.80
CA ILE A 117 -6.21 10.09 -16.55
C ILE A 117 -6.66 10.38 -15.12
N ARG A 118 -7.80 9.83 -14.70
CA ARG A 118 -8.28 9.98 -13.31
C ARG A 118 -7.30 9.43 -12.29
N SER A 119 -6.62 8.33 -12.60
CA SER A 119 -5.59 7.75 -11.71
C SER A 119 -4.36 8.67 -11.58
N LEU A 120 -3.90 9.25 -12.68
CA LEU A 120 -2.83 10.25 -12.69
C LEU A 120 -3.20 11.48 -11.87
N ASP A 121 -4.38 12.03 -12.11
CA ASP A 121 -4.86 13.22 -11.41
C ASP A 121 -5.04 12.95 -9.91
N ALA A 122 -5.54 11.77 -9.55
CA ALA A 122 -5.67 11.35 -8.15
C ALA A 122 -4.32 11.21 -7.44
N ILE A 123 -3.28 10.67 -8.12
CA ILE A 123 -1.94 10.58 -7.55
C ILE A 123 -1.34 11.98 -7.37
N ARG A 124 -1.45 12.84 -8.39
CA ARG A 124 -0.91 14.20 -8.35
C ARG A 124 -1.60 15.08 -7.31
N GLY A 125 -2.92 14.99 -7.24
CA GLY A 125 -3.76 15.88 -6.45
C GLY A 125 -3.91 15.52 -4.98
N ILE A 126 -3.61 14.26 -4.58
CA ILE A 126 -3.83 13.83 -3.19
C ILE A 126 -3.02 14.66 -2.19
N THR A 127 -3.67 15.05 -1.10
CA THR A 127 -3.08 15.84 -0.01
C THR A 127 -2.73 14.99 1.20
N ARG A 128 -1.95 15.57 2.12
CA ARG A 128 -1.57 14.93 3.39
C ARG A 128 -2.79 14.67 4.28
N GLU A 129 -3.72 15.60 4.27
CA GLU A 129 -4.99 15.53 4.98
C GLU A 129 -5.86 14.39 4.46
N GLU A 130 -5.94 14.24 3.14
CA GLU A 130 -6.66 13.14 2.50
C GLU A 130 -6.03 11.78 2.80
N ILE A 131 -4.70 11.67 2.86
CA ILE A 131 -4.01 10.44 3.30
C ILE A 131 -4.46 10.09 4.72
N ARG A 132 -4.46 11.04 5.65
CA ARG A 132 -4.91 10.80 7.03
C ARG A 132 -6.38 10.38 7.11
N ILE A 133 -7.26 11.06 6.39
CA ILE A 133 -8.69 10.70 6.31
C ILE A 133 -8.87 9.29 5.78
N LEU A 134 -8.13 8.91 4.75
CA LEU A 134 -8.16 7.56 4.19
C LEU A 134 -7.63 6.52 5.18
N ALA A 135 -6.55 6.84 5.91
CA ALA A 135 -6.03 5.97 6.96
C ALA A 135 -7.07 5.74 8.07
N GLN A 136 -7.69 6.80 8.58
CA GLN A 136 -8.76 6.71 9.57
C GLN A 136 -9.96 5.89 9.09
N LYS A 137 -10.25 5.92 7.79
CA LYS A 137 -11.35 5.16 7.20
C LYS A 137 -11.04 3.66 7.06
N TYR A 138 -9.81 3.32 6.67
CA TYR A 138 -9.47 1.94 6.27
C TYR A 138 -8.62 1.18 7.28
N PHE A 139 -7.89 1.84 8.17
CA PHE A 139 -7.09 1.21 9.22
C PHE A 139 -7.89 1.08 10.53
N CYS A 140 -9.09 0.53 10.42
CA CYS A 140 -9.94 0.25 11.58
C CYS A 140 -9.51 -1.08 12.20
N LYS A 141 -8.92 -1.06 13.38
CA LYS A 141 -8.34 -2.24 14.05
C LYS A 141 -9.36 -3.34 14.28
N GLU A 142 -10.61 -2.97 14.55
CA GLU A 142 -11.70 -3.91 14.81
C GLU A 142 -12.09 -4.74 13.58
N ASN A 143 -11.71 -4.28 12.38
CA ASN A 143 -11.99 -4.94 11.12
C ASN A 143 -10.79 -5.73 10.56
N LEU A 144 -9.66 -5.74 11.28
CA LEU A 144 -8.48 -6.46 10.86
C LEU A 144 -8.54 -7.92 11.29
N ILE A 145 -8.11 -8.79 10.38
CA ILE A 145 -7.99 -10.23 10.62
C ILE A 145 -6.51 -10.58 10.55
N GLU A 146 -5.99 -11.13 11.63
CA GLU A 146 -4.63 -11.64 11.71
C GLU A 146 -4.61 -13.11 11.39
N VAL A 147 -3.79 -13.50 10.42
CA VAL A 147 -3.58 -14.89 10.03
C VAL A 147 -2.10 -15.22 10.18
N ILE A 148 -1.79 -16.14 11.08
CA ILE A 148 -0.42 -16.61 11.34
C ILE A 148 -0.35 -18.06 10.94
N ALA A 149 0.52 -18.38 9.97
CA ALA A 149 0.80 -19.76 9.55
C ALA A 149 2.25 -20.10 9.87
N GLY A 150 2.46 -21.09 10.71
CA GLY A 150 3.80 -21.50 11.14
C GLY A 150 3.78 -22.46 12.32
N LYS A 151 4.96 -22.75 12.84
CA LYS A 151 5.08 -23.57 14.06
C LYS A 151 4.72 -22.68 15.27
N LYS A 152 3.69 -23.08 15.99
CA LYS A 152 3.37 -22.46 17.26
C LYS A 152 4.51 -22.74 18.27
N VAL A 153 5.11 -21.69 18.79
CA VAL A 153 6.13 -21.76 19.87
C VAL A 153 5.41 -21.75 21.21
#